data_3bf958aa6dfe8fa5e974f819f25a0048
#
_entry.id   3bf958aa6dfe8fa5e974f819f25a0048
#
_cell.length_a   1.000
_cell.length_b   1.000
_cell.length_c   1.000
_cell.angle_alpha   90.00
_cell.angle_beta   90.00
_cell.angle_gamma   90.00
#
_symmetry.space_group_name_H-M   'P 1'
#
loop_
_entity.id
_entity.type
_entity.pdbx_description
1 polymer ?
#
loop_
_entity_poly.entity_id
_entity_poly.type
_entity_poly.pdbx_seq_one_letter_code
_entity_poly.pdbx_strand_id
1 'polypeptide(L)'
;MRGLLTDGHRKSMQPMAARLGADHQRLQQFITSSTWDYVAVRRNVARWFAAGQPVEALVVDDTGFAKDWPASPCVVRQYSGTLGKTGECQVAVSMHVVNEHASCAADWRLFCPQSPDLAHDHGLSTGLIR
;
A
#
# COMPACT_ATOMS: atom_id res chain seq x y z
N MET A 1 1.98 -2.79 -14.75
CA MET A 1 2.55 -1.42 -14.56
C MET A 1 2.03 -0.41 -15.57
N ARG A 2 2.04 -0.68 -16.89
CA ARG A 2 1.57 0.28 -17.92
C ARG A 2 0.20 0.91 -17.60
N GLY A 3 -0.79 0.13 -17.13
CA GLY A 3 -2.12 0.62 -16.84
C GLY A 3 -2.22 1.69 -15.74
N LEU A 4 -1.28 1.72 -14.80
CA LEU A 4 -1.20 2.77 -13.78
C LEU A 4 -0.63 4.08 -14.33
N LEU A 5 0.21 3.98 -15.35
CA LEU A 5 0.91 5.12 -15.97
C LEU A 5 0.12 5.74 -17.15
N THR A 6 -0.90 5.03 -17.67
CA THR A 6 -1.75 5.57 -18.75
C THR A 6 -2.81 6.50 -18.21
N ASP A 7 -3.19 7.50 -19.00
CA ASP A 7 -4.25 8.44 -18.65
C ASP A 7 -5.59 7.75 -18.37
N GLY A 8 -6.37 8.34 -17.48
CA GLY A 8 -7.69 7.83 -17.10
C GLY A 8 -8.02 8.06 -15.64
N HIS A 9 -9.24 8.48 -15.37
CA HIS A 9 -9.70 8.85 -14.02
C HIS A 9 -9.77 7.67 -13.05
N ARG A 10 -10.13 6.47 -13.54
CA ARG A 10 -10.24 5.27 -12.70
C ARG A 10 -9.07 4.33 -12.94
N LYS A 11 -8.35 4.01 -11.86
CA LYS A 11 -7.23 3.07 -11.84
C LYS A 11 -7.62 1.68 -11.30
N SER A 12 -8.91 1.36 -11.22
CA SER A 12 -9.37 0.01 -10.89
C SER A 12 -9.10 -0.99 -12.03
N MET A 13 -9.09 -2.28 -11.72
CA MET A 13 -8.63 -3.34 -12.64
C MET A 13 -9.37 -3.37 -13.97
N GLN A 14 -10.69 -3.24 -13.94
CA GLN A 14 -11.50 -3.32 -15.16
C GLN A 14 -11.23 -2.17 -16.15
N PRO A 15 -11.25 -0.88 -15.75
CA PRO A 15 -10.88 0.21 -16.66
C PRO A 15 -9.41 0.16 -17.11
N MET A 16 -8.48 -0.31 -16.27
CA MET A 16 -7.09 -0.50 -16.67
C MET A 16 -6.96 -1.60 -17.73
N ALA A 17 -7.62 -2.72 -17.54
CA ALA A 17 -7.62 -3.84 -18.48
C ALA A 17 -8.19 -3.42 -19.84
N ALA A 18 -9.31 -2.69 -19.85
CA ALA A 18 -9.93 -2.17 -21.07
C ALA A 18 -8.99 -1.27 -21.86
N ARG A 19 -8.27 -0.34 -21.18
CA ARG A 19 -7.30 0.54 -21.85
C ARG A 19 -6.07 -0.18 -22.41
N LEU A 20 -5.70 -1.30 -21.78
CA LEU A 20 -4.54 -2.09 -22.20
C LEU A 20 -4.89 -3.18 -23.23
N GLY A 21 -6.17 -3.38 -23.54
CA GLY A 21 -6.62 -4.53 -24.33
C GLY A 21 -6.32 -5.86 -23.62
N ALA A 22 -6.31 -5.87 -22.29
CA ALA A 22 -5.98 -7.03 -21.48
C ALA A 22 -7.23 -7.62 -20.83
N ASP A 23 -7.20 -8.93 -20.55
CA ASP A 23 -8.24 -9.58 -19.78
C ASP A 23 -8.20 -9.13 -18.31
N HIS A 24 -9.30 -8.57 -17.81
CA HIS A 24 -9.41 -8.10 -16.45
C HIS A 24 -9.34 -9.23 -15.40
N GLN A 25 -9.79 -10.44 -15.73
CA GLN A 25 -9.71 -11.59 -14.83
C GLN A 25 -8.27 -12.01 -14.58
N ARG A 26 -7.44 -12.00 -15.62
CA ARG A 26 -5.99 -12.26 -15.49
C ARG A 26 -5.29 -11.21 -14.63
N LEU A 27 -5.67 -9.94 -14.80
CA LEU A 27 -5.13 -8.86 -13.98
C LEU A 27 -5.58 -9.00 -12.52
N GLN A 28 -6.83 -9.36 -12.28
CA GLN A 28 -7.37 -9.64 -10.96
C GLN A 28 -6.63 -10.82 -10.31
N GLN A 29 -6.49 -11.93 -11.01
CA GLN A 29 -5.79 -13.12 -10.52
C GLN A 29 -4.33 -12.80 -10.18
N PHE A 30 -3.65 -12.00 -10.99
CA PHE A 30 -2.29 -11.55 -10.69
C PHE A 30 -2.21 -10.82 -9.34
N ILE A 31 -3.16 -9.94 -9.04
CA ILE A 31 -3.15 -9.15 -7.79
C ILE A 31 -3.57 -9.99 -6.58
N THR A 32 -4.57 -10.89 -6.75
CA THR A 32 -5.19 -11.61 -5.63
C THR A 32 -4.55 -12.96 -5.31
N SER A 33 -4.00 -13.64 -6.30
CA SER A 33 -3.61 -15.06 -6.17
C SER A 33 -2.18 -15.36 -6.59
N SER A 34 -1.51 -14.45 -7.30
CA SER A 34 -0.11 -14.70 -7.71
C SER A 34 0.84 -14.55 -6.55
N THR A 35 1.66 -15.55 -6.34
CA THR A 35 2.72 -15.58 -5.32
C THR A 35 3.97 -14.86 -5.83
N TRP A 36 3.94 -13.55 -5.91
CA TRP A 36 5.14 -12.77 -6.24
C TRP A 36 5.83 -12.25 -4.98
N ASP A 37 7.15 -12.27 -5.00
CA ASP A 37 7.95 -11.78 -3.88
C ASP A 37 7.99 -10.23 -3.88
N TYR A 38 6.99 -9.64 -3.22
CA TYR A 38 6.90 -8.19 -3.09
C TYR A 38 8.04 -7.60 -2.26
N VAL A 39 8.65 -8.38 -1.36
CA VAL A 39 9.80 -7.94 -0.55
C VAL A 39 11.02 -7.76 -1.44
N ALA A 40 11.29 -8.75 -2.30
CA ALA A 40 12.36 -8.65 -3.28
C ALA A 40 12.14 -7.48 -4.26
N VAL A 41 10.91 -7.27 -4.71
CA VAL A 41 10.57 -6.14 -5.60
C VAL A 41 10.86 -4.81 -4.92
N ARG A 42 10.35 -4.58 -3.70
CA ARG A 42 10.61 -3.34 -2.95
C ARG A 42 12.11 -3.10 -2.74
N ARG A 43 12.82 -4.13 -2.30
CA ARG A 43 14.27 -4.07 -2.09
C ARG A 43 15.01 -3.68 -3.36
N ASN A 44 14.64 -4.26 -4.49
CA ASN A 44 15.27 -3.97 -5.78
C ASN A 44 14.97 -2.54 -6.25
N VAL A 45 13.76 -2.05 -6.04
CA VAL A 45 13.39 -0.66 -6.35
C VAL A 45 14.19 0.33 -5.49
N ALA A 46 14.27 0.08 -4.17
CA ALA A 46 15.04 0.93 -3.27
C ALA A 46 16.54 0.94 -3.62
N ARG A 47 17.11 -0.24 -3.95
CA ARG A 47 18.51 -0.34 -4.39
C ARG A 47 18.75 0.37 -5.71
N TRP A 48 17.85 0.22 -6.66
CA TRP A 48 17.93 0.92 -7.95
C TRP A 48 17.92 2.43 -7.76
N PHE A 49 17.04 2.95 -6.91
CA PHE A 49 17.00 4.38 -6.59
C PHE A 49 18.30 4.84 -5.95
N ALA A 50 18.79 4.16 -4.92
CA ALA A 50 20.01 4.51 -4.20
C ALA A 50 21.29 4.38 -5.06
N ALA A 51 21.29 3.49 -6.07
CA ALA A 51 22.42 3.37 -6.99
C ALA A 51 22.47 4.50 -8.04
N GLY A 52 21.31 5.07 -8.37
CA GLY A 52 21.20 6.12 -9.38
C GLY A 52 21.28 7.55 -8.84
N GLN A 53 21.06 7.74 -7.52
CA GLN A 53 20.96 9.06 -6.90
C GLN A 53 21.40 9.00 -5.43
N PRO A 54 22.02 10.11 -4.91
CA PRO A 54 22.35 10.18 -3.49
C PRO A 54 21.07 10.12 -2.64
N VAL A 55 21.12 9.37 -1.57
CA VAL A 55 20.07 9.36 -0.53
C VAL A 55 20.44 10.39 0.52
N GLU A 56 19.58 11.37 0.73
CA GLU A 56 19.80 12.47 1.67
C GLU A 56 19.07 12.26 2.99
N ALA A 57 17.87 11.65 2.92
CA ALA A 57 17.08 11.38 4.12
C ALA A 57 16.19 10.14 3.98
N LEU A 58 15.76 9.64 5.13
CA LEU A 58 14.69 8.68 5.28
C LEU A 58 13.49 9.40 5.89
N VAL A 59 12.35 9.32 5.21
CA VAL A 59 11.09 9.90 5.67
C VAL A 59 10.13 8.77 6.01
N VAL A 60 9.60 8.81 7.21
CA VAL A 60 8.54 7.87 7.66
C VAL A 60 7.25 8.66 7.79
N ASP A 61 6.20 8.17 7.15
CA ASP A 61 4.90 8.83 7.14
C ASP A 61 3.77 7.80 7.15
N ASP A 62 2.60 8.20 7.60
CA ASP A 62 1.40 7.39 7.57
C ASP A 62 0.41 7.87 6.50
N THR A 63 -0.33 6.93 5.95
CA THR A 63 -1.38 7.22 4.97
C THR A 63 -2.66 6.47 5.35
N GLY A 64 -3.73 7.22 5.56
CA GLY A 64 -5.06 6.69 5.82
C GLY A 64 -5.83 6.41 4.54
N PHE A 65 -6.26 5.17 4.35
CA PHE A 65 -7.12 4.74 3.24
C PHE A 65 -8.55 4.58 3.73
N ALA A 66 -9.43 5.46 3.27
CA ALA A 66 -10.86 5.34 3.56
C ALA A 66 -11.42 4.00 3.06
N LYS A 67 -12.24 3.37 3.85
CA LYS A 67 -12.92 2.12 3.54
C LYS A 67 -14.41 2.26 3.76
N ASP A 68 -15.19 1.77 2.81
CA ASP A 68 -16.64 1.73 2.92
C ASP A 68 -17.12 0.48 3.67
N TRP A 69 -16.22 -0.49 3.90
CA TRP A 69 -16.54 -1.77 4.51
C TRP A 69 -15.66 -2.05 5.74
N PRO A 70 -16.26 -2.21 6.93
CA PRO A 70 -15.53 -2.39 8.18
C PRO A 70 -14.83 -3.76 8.30
N ALA A 71 -15.25 -4.76 7.51
CA ALA A 71 -14.68 -6.12 7.56
C ALA A 71 -13.34 -6.27 6.82
N SER A 72 -12.77 -5.20 6.26
CA SER A 72 -11.41 -5.27 5.68
C SER A 72 -10.37 -5.39 6.82
N PRO A 73 -9.30 -6.18 6.64
CA PRO A 73 -8.28 -6.34 7.65
C PRO A 73 -7.72 -5.00 8.14
N CYS A 74 -7.53 -4.87 9.46
CA CYS A 74 -6.93 -3.69 10.10
C CYS A 74 -7.69 -2.37 9.86
N VAL A 75 -8.97 -2.44 9.49
CA VAL A 75 -9.83 -1.25 9.43
C VAL A 75 -10.36 -0.95 10.82
N VAL A 76 -10.23 0.31 11.21
CA VAL A 76 -10.82 0.84 12.44
C VAL A 76 -11.40 2.21 12.21
N ARG A 77 -12.38 2.56 13.05
CA ARG A 77 -12.95 3.90 13.07
C ARG A 77 -12.01 4.86 13.79
N GLN A 78 -11.38 5.74 13.04
CA GLN A 78 -10.40 6.71 13.55
C GLN A 78 -10.43 8.01 12.74
N TYR A 79 -9.80 9.05 13.26
CA TYR A 79 -9.62 10.28 12.48
C TYR A 79 -8.69 10.01 11.28
N SER A 80 -9.09 10.48 10.12
CA SER A 80 -8.28 10.42 8.91
C SER A 80 -8.06 11.83 8.38
N GLY A 81 -6.80 12.25 8.28
CA GLY A 81 -6.45 13.52 7.66
C GLY A 81 -6.92 13.63 6.21
N THR A 82 -6.92 12.53 5.47
CA THR A 82 -7.44 12.46 4.09
C THR A 82 -8.94 12.73 4.01
N LEU A 83 -9.71 12.26 5.01
CA LEU A 83 -11.15 12.49 5.07
C LEU A 83 -11.53 13.81 5.76
N GLY A 84 -10.62 14.40 6.54
CA GLY A 84 -10.89 15.54 7.41
C GLY A 84 -11.87 15.26 8.54
N LYS A 85 -12.16 13.99 8.82
CA LYS A 85 -13.13 13.54 9.83
C LYS A 85 -12.83 12.13 10.32
N THR A 86 -13.54 11.72 11.37
CA THR A 86 -13.54 10.33 11.82
C THR A 86 -14.32 9.45 10.85
N GLY A 87 -13.74 8.35 10.43
CA GLY A 87 -14.34 7.38 9.52
C GLY A 87 -13.63 6.02 9.60
N GLU A 88 -14.18 5.03 8.94
CA GLU A 88 -13.54 3.73 8.78
C GLU A 88 -12.33 3.87 7.87
N CYS A 89 -11.16 3.61 8.38
CA CYS A 89 -9.94 3.67 7.58
C CYS A 89 -8.91 2.61 7.98
N GLN A 90 -8.10 2.28 7.00
CA GLN A 90 -6.93 1.43 7.11
C GLN A 90 -5.70 2.33 7.03
N VAL A 91 -4.75 2.18 7.93
CA VAL A 91 -3.53 2.99 7.92
C VAL A 91 -2.34 2.13 7.48
N ALA A 92 -1.56 2.65 6.56
CA ALA A 92 -0.26 2.10 6.22
C ALA A 92 0.83 3.10 6.58
N VAL A 93 1.87 2.61 7.25
CA VAL A 93 3.10 3.36 7.50
C VAL A 93 4.06 3.06 6.36
N SER A 94 4.60 4.08 5.74
CA SER A 94 5.59 3.98 4.67
C SER A 94 6.92 4.61 5.06
N MET A 95 8.00 4.04 4.56
CA MET A 95 9.35 4.60 4.64
C MET A 95 9.83 4.95 3.23
N HIS A 96 10.21 6.19 3.06
CA HIS A 96 10.73 6.69 1.80
C HIS A 96 12.21 7.03 1.90
N VAL A 97 12.97 6.67 0.89
CA VAL A 97 14.30 7.22 0.64
C VAL A 97 14.13 8.44 -0.26
N VAL A 98 14.72 9.56 0.12
CA VAL A 98 14.48 10.84 -0.55
C VAL A 98 15.78 11.59 -0.84
N ASN A 99 15.74 12.43 -1.86
CA ASN A 99 16.69 13.49 -2.14
C ASN A 99 15.94 14.74 -2.63
N GLU A 100 16.66 15.81 -2.96
CA GLU A 100 16.08 17.08 -3.41
C GLU A 100 15.19 16.95 -4.69
N HIS A 101 15.37 15.90 -5.49
CA HIS A 101 14.69 15.75 -6.78
C HIS A 101 13.61 14.68 -6.81
N ALA A 102 13.70 13.67 -5.93
CA ALA A 102 12.83 12.51 -6.00
C ALA A 102 12.67 11.80 -4.65
N SER A 103 11.60 11.00 -4.56
CA SER A 103 11.37 10.07 -3.46
C SER A 103 11.01 8.68 -3.98
N CYS A 104 11.40 7.66 -3.22
CA CYS A 104 11.07 6.28 -3.52
C CYS A 104 10.57 5.58 -2.26
N ALA A 105 9.38 5.00 -2.32
CA ALA A 105 8.87 4.17 -1.23
C ALA A 105 9.70 2.88 -1.12
N ALA A 106 10.52 2.79 -0.09
CA ALA A 106 11.43 1.67 0.14
C ALA A 106 10.77 0.54 0.92
N ASP A 107 9.90 0.87 1.85
CA ASP A 107 9.10 -0.09 2.61
C ASP A 107 7.76 0.51 3.02
N TRP A 108 6.78 -0.36 3.31
CA TRP A 108 5.52 0.02 3.92
C TRP A 108 4.94 -1.15 4.70
N ARG A 109 4.20 -0.83 5.74
CA ARG A 109 3.53 -1.78 6.62
C ARG A 109 2.11 -1.34 6.90
N LEU A 110 1.21 -2.31 6.91
CA LEU A 110 -0.14 -2.07 7.38
C LEU A 110 -0.12 -1.97 8.91
N PHE A 111 -0.69 -0.91 9.44
CA PHE A 111 -0.90 -0.75 10.86
C PHE A 111 -2.21 -1.44 11.25
N CYS A 112 -2.12 -2.43 12.13
CA CYS A 112 -3.28 -3.10 12.69
C CYS A 112 -3.37 -2.78 14.18
N PRO A 113 -4.25 -1.85 14.57
CA PRO A 113 -4.52 -1.60 15.98
C PRO A 113 -5.03 -2.88 16.64
N GLN A 114 -4.61 -3.12 17.87
CA GLN A 114 -5.22 -4.22 18.64
C GLN A 114 -6.70 -3.89 18.90
N SER A 115 -7.59 -4.70 18.33
CA SER A 115 -8.94 -4.80 18.86
C SER A 115 -8.87 -5.76 20.06
N PRO A 116 -9.47 -5.43 21.21
CA PRO A 116 -9.56 -6.35 22.34
C PRO A 116 -10.16 -7.71 21.95
N ASP A 117 -11.04 -7.71 20.94
CA ASP A 117 -11.75 -8.91 20.47
C ASP A 117 -10.93 -9.77 19.50
N LEU A 118 -9.89 -9.23 18.85
CA LEU A 118 -9.03 -9.97 17.92
C LEU A 118 -7.80 -10.60 18.60
N ALA A 119 -7.52 -10.23 19.84
CA ALA A 119 -6.38 -10.78 20.59
C ALA A 119 -6.53 -12.28 20.91
N HIS A 120 -7.74 -12.82 20.79
CA HIS A 120 -8.02 -14.21 21.17
C HIS A 120 -7.89 -15.25 20.06
N ASP A 121 -7.84 -14.86 18.77
CA ASP A 121 -8.04 -15.88 17.73
C ASP A 121 -6.85 -16.13 16.77
N HIS A 122 -5.82 -15.29 16.70
CA HIS A 122 -4.78 -15.49 15.66
C HIS A 122 -3.32 -15.24 16.05
N GLY A 123 -2.95 -15.19 17.31
CA GLY A 123 -1.52 -15.07 17.67
C GLY A 123 -0.76 -13.91 17.00
N LEU A 124 -1.47 -12.90 16.50
CA LEU A 124 -0.89 -11.73 15.89
C LEU A 124 -0.38 -10.83 17.01
N SER A 125 0.91 -10.89 17.24
CA SER A 125 1.57 -9.97 18.15
C SER A 125 1.32 -8.53 17.72
N THR A 126 1.05 -7.69 18.70
CA THR A 126 1.04 -6.22 18.61
C THR A 126 2.18 -5.75 17.74
N GLY A 127 1.87 -5.16 16.61
CA GLY A 127 2.91 -4.60 15.77
C GLY A 127 2.57 -4.60 14.30
N LEU A 128 3.38 -3.95 13.55
CA LEU A 128 3.40 -3.96 12.10
C LEU A 128 3.43 -5.39 11.57
N ILE A 129 2.51 -5.77 10.70
CA ILE A 129 2.51 -7.06 10.01
C ILE A 129 3.80 -7.15 9.19
N ARG A 130 4.54 -8.24 9.41
CA ARG A 130 5.79 -8.50 8.68
C ARG A 130 5.54 -8.91 7.24
#